data_95055f4ae3b2ccafd58263a07511f3ce
#
_entry.id   95055f4ae3b2ccafd58263a07511f3ce
#
_cell.length_a   1.000
_cell.length_b   1.000
_cell.length_c   1.000
_cell.angle_alpha   90.00
_cell.angle_beta   90.00
_cell.angle_gamma   90.00
#
_symmetry.space_group_name_H-M   'P 1'
#
loop_
_entity.id
_entity.type
_entity.pdbx_description
1 polymer ?
#
loop_
_entity_poly.entity_id
_entity_poly.type
_entity_poly.pdbx_seq_one_letter_code
_entity_poly.pdbx_strand_id
1 'polypeptide(L)'
;MKLGIYGLGRMGANMARRLSRGGIEVVAHNRSTAPIDELVAEETHITGAYTLKEFVDALPAPRIVWLMLPSGKVTEDAISQILPLLKEGDLLIDGGNSFYQDTIARAARVQKSGVHYMDVGTSGGIWGLQNGYSLMFGGSDEAAALITPAIRVLAPAPDQGWGHVGPVGSGHYVKMVHNGIEYGMMQALAEGLDLLRAKKEFDLDLAQITEMWRYGSVVQS
;
A
#
# COMPACT_ATOMS: atom_id res chain seq x y z
N MET A 1 5.42 7.03 17.56
CA MET A 1 5.70 7.35 16.15
C MET A 1 4.49 8.05 15.57
N LYS A 2 4.70 9.05 14.70
CA LYS A 2 3.62 9.77 14.00
C LYS A 2 3.97 9.87 12.51
N LEU A 3 3.01 9.57 11.63
CA LEU A 3 3.19 9.67 10.18
C LEU A 3 1.93 10.18 9.48
N GLY A 4 2.09 10.65 8.24
CA GLY A 4 0.98 11.14 7.43
C GLY A 4 0.56 10.13 6.38
N ILE A 5 -0.75 9.90 6.22
CA ILE A 5 -1.34 9.17 5.09
C ILE A 5 -2.07 10.16 4.19
N TYR A 6 -1.62 10.27 2.95
CA TYR A 6 -2.27 11.08 1.93
C TYR A 6 -2.92 10.17 0.87
N GLY A 7 -4.24 10.24 0.81
CA GLY A 7 -5.09 9.40 -0.01
C GLY A 7 -5.83 8.35 0.81
N LEU A 8 -7.11 8.63 1.08
CA LEU A 8 -7.98 7.84 1.94
C LEU A 8 -9.01 7.05 1.11
N GLY A 9 -8.54 6.46 0.00
CA GLY A 9 -9.27 5.40 -0.66
C GLY A 9 -9.32 4.15 0.21
N ARG A 10 -9.95 3.09 -0.27
CA ARG A 10 -10.14 1.84 0.51
C ARG A 10 -8.87 1.34 1.21
N MET A 11 -7.75 1.30 0.49
CA MET A 11 -6.48 0.83 1.05
C MET A 11 -5.92 1.83 2.07
N GLY A 12 -5.80 3.12 1.69
CA GLY A 12 -5.18 4.13 2.56
C GLY A 12 -5.96 4.34 3.86
N ALA A 13 -7.31 4.35 3.79
CA ALA A 13 -8.15 4.44 4.98
C ALA A 13 -7.98 3.21 5.90
N ASN A 14 -7.93 1.99 5.34
CA ASN A 14 -7.72 0.78 6.12
C ASN A 14 -6.30 0.71 6.74
N MET A 15 -5.29 1.19 6.02
CA MET A 15 -3.93 1.30 6.57
C MET A 15 -3.89 2.31 7.72
N ALA A 16 -4.54 3.48 7.57
CA ALA A 16 -4.65 4.46 8.64
C ALA A 16 -5.33 3.88 9.90
N ARG A 17 -6.45 3.15 9.73
CA ARG A 17 -7.13 2.46 10.84
C ARG A 17 -6.21 1.44 11.53
N ARG A 18 -5.52 0.60 10.75
CA ARG A 18 -4.63 -0.43 11.30
C ARG A 18 -3.46 0.17 12.05
N LEU A 19 -2.86 1.25 11.54
CA LEU A 19 -1.80 2.01 12.21
C LEU A 19 -2.29 2.61 13.53
N SER A 20 -3.46 3.28 13.51
CA SER A 20 -4.10 3.85 14.69
C SER A 20 -4.33 2.80 15.78
N ARG A 21 -4.94 1.67 15.43
CA ARG A 21 -5.20 0.54 16.33
C ARG A 21 -3.92 -0.12 16.87
N GLY A 22 -2.83 -0.02 16.12
CA GLY A 22 -1.49 -0.45 16.53
C GLY A 22 -0.71 0.59 17.35
N GLY A 23 -1.34 1.71 17.75
CA GLY A 23 -0.73 2.74 18.59
C GLY A 23 0.16 3.74 17.85
N ILE A 24 0.07 3.81 16.52
CA ILE A 24 0.77 4.81 15.71
C ILE A 24 -0.16 6.00 15.45
N GLU A 25 0.31 7.20 15.75
CA GLU A 25 -0.41 8.41 15.43
C GLU A 25 -0.39 8.67 13.92
N VAL A 26 -1.56 8.96 13.34
CA VAL A 26 -1.72 9.21 11.91
C VAL A 26 -2.30 10.60 11.69
N VAL A 27 -1.66 11.37 10.81
CA VAL A 27 -2.28 12.54 10.21
C VAL A 27 -2.90 12.10 8.90
N ALA A 28 -4.21 12.26 8.76
CA ALA A 28 -4.96 11.81 7.60
C ALA A 28 -5.28 13.00 6.68
N HIS A 29 -4.91 12.90 5.41
CA HIS A 29 -5.23 13.90 4.39
C HIS A 29 -5.83 13.26 3.14
N ASN A 30 -6.81 13.93 2.55
CA ASN A 30 -7.44 13.52 1.31
C ASN A 30 -8.00 14.73 0.56
N ARG A 31 -8.18 14.63 -0.74
CA ARG A 31 -8.77 15.70 -1.56
C ARG A 31 -10.19 16.07 -1.13
N SER A 32 -11.01 15.10 -0.75
CA SER A 32 -12.34 15.31 -0.18
C SER A 32 -12.31 15.16 1.33
N THR A 33 -13.13 15.92 2.06
CA THR A 33 -13.11 15.95 3.53
C THR A 33 -13.80 14.76 4.19
N ALA A 34 -14.87 14.25 3.57
CA ALA A 34 -15.67 13.18 4.17
C ALA A 34 -14.89 11.95 4.65
N PRO A 35 -13.91 11.38 3.90
CA PRO A 35 -13.09 10.29 4.43
C PRO A 35 -12.18 10.68 5.59
N ILE A 36 -11.80 11.95 5.71
CA ILE A 36 -11.04 12.46 6.86
C ILE A 36 -11.93 12.46 8.09
N ASP A 37 -13.13 13.07 7.97
CA ASP A 37 -14.09 13.20 9.06
C ASP A 37 -14.51 11.83 9.59
N GLU A 38 -14.75 10.86 8.69
CA GLU A 38 -15.07 9.47 9.03
C GLU A 38 -13.97 8.84 9.90
N LEU A 39 -12.72 8.91 9.44
CA LEU A 39 -11.59 8.32 10.17
C LEU A 39 -11.35 8.97 11.53
N VAL A 40 -11.46 10.29 11.62
CA VAL A 40 -11.30 11.03 12.89
C VAL A 40 -12.41 10.67 13.87
N ALA A 41 -13.64 10.42 13.40
CA ALA A 41 -14.75 10.00 14.26
C ALA A 41 -14.60 8.55 14.75
N GLU A 42 -13.95 7.68 13.96
CA GLU A 42 -13.82 6.25 14.29
C GLU A 42 -12.59 5.91 15.14
N GLU A 43 -11.47 6.63 14.97
CA GLU A 43 -10.15 6.21 15.45
C GLU A 43 -9.50 7.30 16.33
N THR A 44 -9.04 6.91 17.51
CA THR A 44 -8.52 7.84 18.53
C THR A 44 -7.13 8.40 18.24
N HIS A 45 -6.32 7.71 17.43
CA HIS A 45 -4.96 8.15 17.08
C HIS A 45 -4.88 8.76 15.66
N ILE A 46 -6.02 9.21 15.12
CA ILE A 46 -6.05 9.89 13.82
C ILE A 46 -6.40 11.37 14.00
N THR A 47 -5.59 12.22 13.41
CA THR A 47 -5.81 13.66 13.29
C THR A 47 -6.10 14.01 11.83
N GLY A 48 -7.18 14.72 11.56
CA GLY A 48 -7.51 15.20 10.22
C GLY A 48 -6.71 16.44 9.84
N ALA A 49 -6.29 16.51 8.58
CA ALA A 49 -5.71 17.71 7.97
C ALA A 49 -6.41 18.00 6.64
N TYR A 50 -6.93 19.20 6.48
CA TYR A 50 -7.80 19.57 5.36
C TYR A 50 -7.05 20.30 4.24
N THR A 51 -5.82 20.74 4.52
CA THR A 51 -4.88 21.31 3.54
C THR A 51 -3.54 20.58 3.58
N LEU A 52 -2.78 20.61 2.48
CA LEU A 52 -1.44 20.03 2.45
C LEU A 52 -0.50 20.70 3.45
N LYS A 53 -0.69 22.00 3.70
CA LYS A 53 0.12 22.73 4.69
C LYS A 53 -0.17 22.23 6.10
N GLU A 54 -1.42 22.13 6.51
CA GLU A 54 -1.82 21.57 7.80
C GLU A 54 -1.30 20.13 7.96
N PHE A 55 -1.41 19.32 6.89
CA PHE A 55 -0.96 17.95 6.86
C PHE A 55 0.54 17.82 7.19
N VAL A 56 1.39 18.61 6.52
CA VAL A 56 2.84 18.57 6.72
C VAL A 56 3.25 19.21 8.04
N ASP A 57 2.61 20.31 8.45
CA ASP A 57 2.91 21.02 9.71
C ASP A 57 2.56 20.19 10.95
N ALA A 58 1.57 19.28 10.85
CA ALA A 58 1.16 18.40 11.94
C ALA A 58 2.15 17.23 12.18
N LEU A 59 3.14 17.03 11.30
CA LEU A 59 4.11 15.95 11.40
C LEU A 59 5.41 16.42 12.10
N PRO A 60 5.94 15.63 13.05
CA PRO A 60 7.26 15.90 13.63
C PRO A 60 8.38 15.58 12.64
N ALA A 61 9.50 16.27 12.77
CA ALA A 61 10.70 15.94 12.00
C ALA A 61 11.43 14.71 12.61
N PRO A 62 11.99 13.81 11.80
CA PRO A 62 11.81 13.74 10.35
C PRO A 62 10.37 13.40 10.00
N ARG A 63 9.77 14.18 9.08
CA ARG A 63 8.40 13.96 8.63
C ARG A 63 8.32 12.71 7.77
N ILE A 64 7.32 11.88 8.01
CA ILE A 64 7.05 10.69 7.18
C ILE A 64 5.71 10.88 6.50
N VAL A 65 5.72 10.94 5.19
CA VAL A 65 4.54 11.11 4.35
C VAL A 65 4.38 9.89 3.46
N TRP A 66 3.25 9.20 3.60
CA TRP A 66 2.90 8.02 2.81
C TRP A 66 1.75 8.33 1.86
N LEU A 67 2.04 8.30 0.57
CA LEU A 67 1.05 8.51 -0.49
C LEU A 67 0.34 7.19 -0.82
N MET A 68 -0.99 7.19 -0.74
CA MET A 68 -1.86 6.08 -1.15
C MET A 68 -2.78 6.54 -2.28
N LEU A 69 -2.17 6.93 -3.39
CA LEU A 69 -2.81 7.61 -4.51
C LEU A 69 -2.80 6.73 -5.78
N PRO A 70 -3.73 6.98 -6.73
CA PRO A 70 -3.66 6.39 -8.06
C PRO A 70 -2.32 6.71 -8.74
N SER A 71 -1.71 5.70 -9.35
CA SER A 71 -0.44 5.85 -10.09
C SER A 71 -0.55 6.85 -11.27
N GLY A 72 0.60 7.32 -11.74
CA GLY A 72 0.69 8.25 -12.86
C GLY A 72 0.53 9.70 -12.42
N LYS A 73 -0.28 10.47 -13.16
CA LYS A 73 -0.40 11.92 -13.00
C LYS A 73 -0.84 12.35 -11.59
N VAL A 74 -1.74 11.63 -10.94
CA VAL A 74 -2.23 11.98 -9.60
C VAL A 74 -1.11 11.94 -8.57
N THR A 75 -0.30 10.87 -8.58
CA THR A 75 0.88 10.76 -7.72
C THR A 75 1.93 11.82 -8.05
N GLU A 76 2.14 12.10 -9.33
CA GLU A 76 3.09 13.11 -9.80
C GLU A 76 2.71 14.52 -9.34
N ASP A 77 1.44 14.88 -9.49
CA ASP A 77 0.91 16.18 -9.04
C ASP A 77 1.02 16.32 -7.51
N ALA A 78 0.70 15.26 -6.76
CA ALA A 78 0.81 15.24 -5.31
C ALA A 78 2.26 15.42 -4.84
N ILE A 79 3.22 14.70 -5.44
CA ILE A 79 4.65 14.87 -5.14
C ILE A 79 5.09 16.31 -5.42
N SER A 80 4.69 16.89 -6.54
CA SER A 80 5.06 18.25 -6.93
C SER A 80 4.52 19.31 -5.95
N GLN A 81 3.36 19.07 -5.35
CA GLN A 81 2.74 19.98 -4.39
C GLN A 81 3.31 19.80 -2.97
N ILE A 82 3.67 18.59 -2.57
CA ILE A 82 4.09 18.32 -1.21
C ILE A 82 5.61 18.52 -1.01
N LEU A 83 6.41 18.22 -2.03
CA LEU A 83 7.87 18.30 -1.94
C LEU A 83 8.39 19.66 -1.47
N PRO A 84 7.85 20.82 -1.91
CA PRO A 84 8.26 22.14 -1.41
C PRO A 84 7.98 22.39 0.08
N LEU A 85 7.13 21.57 0.71
CA LEU A 85 6.78 21.66 2.13
C LEU A 85 7.65 20.76 3.00
N LEU A 86 8.36 19.80 2.39
CA LEU A 86 9.27 18.88 3.07
C LEU A 86 10.67 19.49 3.20
N LYS A 87 11.46 18.92 4.11
CA LYS A 87 12.83 19.34 4.39
C LYS A 87 13.79 18.17 4.25
N GLU A 88 15.07 18.49 4.19
CA GLU A 88 16.15 17.49 4.25
C GLU A 88 15.96 16.55 5.45
N GLY A 89 16.11 15.25 5.21
CA GLY A 89 15.90 14.18 6.18
C GLY A 89 14.45 13.70 6.32
N ASP A 90 13.45 14.42 5.77
CA ASP A 90 12.08 13.93 5.71
C ASP A 90 11.97 12.72 4.75
N LEU A 91 10.94 11.89 4.91
CA LEU A 91 10.69 10.70 4.11
C LEU A 91 9.37 10.82 3.35
N LEU A 92 9.44 10.68 2.03
CA LEU A 92 8.27 10.58 1.15
C LEU A 92 8.17 9.16 0.60
N ILE A 93 7.02 8.52 0.80
CA ILE A 93 6.74 7.14 0.41
C ILE A 93 5.67 7.12 -0.68
N ASP A 94 5.96 6.49 -1.82
CA ASP A 94 4.97 6.12 -2.82
C ASP A 94 4.45 4.70 -2.52
N GLY A 95 3.24 4.63 -1.96
CA GLY A 95 2.56 3.38 -1.62
C GLY A 95 1.46 3.00 -2.62
N GLY A 96 1.36 3.72 -3.72
CA GLY A 96 0.47 3.40 -4.83
C GLY A 96 0.93 2.16 -5.61
N ASN A 97 0.13 1.72 -6.57
CA ASN A 97 0.55 0.67 -7.50
C ASN A 97 1.26 1.31 -8.70
N SER A 98 2.38 1.99 -8.44
CA SER A 98 3.12 2.76 -9.44
C SER A 98 4.02 1.86 -10.31
N PHE A 99 4.27 2.30 -11.54
CA PHE A 99 5.25 1.67 -12.40
C PHE A 99 6.67 1.96 -11.87
N TYR A 100 7.48 0.93 -11.67
CA TYR A 100 8.78 1.05 -10.99
C TYR A 100 9.75 2.01 -11.68
N GLN A 101 9.71 2.16 -13.01
CA GLN A 101 10.56 3.11 -13.73
C GLN A 101 10.19 4.57 -13.43
N ASP A 102 8.87 4.87 -13.31
CA ASP A 102 8.41 6.18 -12.88
C ASP A 102 8.87 6.47 -11.44
N THR A 103 8.83 5.45 -10.58
CA THR A 103 9.31 5.52 -9.20
C THR A 103 10.78 5.91 -9.13
N ILE A 104 11.64 5.27 -9.93
CA ILE A 104 13.07 5.57 -10.02
C ILE A 104 13.28 7.03 -10.50
N ALA A 105 12.54 7.45 -11.52
CA ALA A 105 12.63 8.83 -12.04
C ALA A 105 12.19 9.87 -11.00
N ARG A 106 11.11 9.60 -10.25
CA ARG A 106 10.63 10.44 -9.13
C ARG A 106 11.67 10.53 -8.02
N ALA A 107 12.26 9.41 -7.62
CA ALA A 107 13.29 9.36 -6.60
C ALA A 107 14.48 10.24 -6.95
N ALA A 108 15.00 10.17 -8.18
CA ALA A 108 16.10 11.00 -8.63
C ALA A 108 15.82 12.52 -8.55
N ARG A 109 14.56 12.92 -8.66
CA ARG A 109 14.11 14.32 -8.48
C ARG A 109 13.98 14.68 -7.00
N VAL A 110 13.28 13.84 -6.21
CA VAL A 110 13.00 14.10 -4.79
C VAL A 110 14.30 14.17 -3.97
N GLN A 111 15.22 13.26 -4.20
CA GLN A 111 16.48 13.17 -3.49
C GLN A 111 17.38 14.41 -3.68
N LYS A 112 17.21 15.19 -4.76
CA LYS A 112 17.92 16.48 -4.94
C LYS A 112 17.59 17.51 -3.87
N SER A 113 16.46 17.36 -3.18
CA SER A 113 16.03 18.23 -2.06
C SER A 113 16.49 17.70 -0.70
N GLY A 114 17.29 16.63 -0.64
CA GLY A 114 17.70 15.98 0.62
C GLY A 114 16.57 15.16 1.28
N VAL A 115 15.40 15.02 0.63
CA VAL A 115 14.28 14.21 1.09
C VAL A 115 14.53 12.75 0.69
N HIS A 116 14.37 11.82 1.64
CA HIS A 116 14.39 10.39 1.33
C HIS A 116 13.15 10.02 0.52
N TYR A 117 13.34 9.14 -0.45
CA TYR A 117 12.22 8.59 -1.23
C TYR A 117 12.22 7.08 -1.18
N MET A 118 11.04 6.51 -0.97
CA MET A 118 10.84 5.06 -0.84
C MET A 118 9.58 4.64 -1.61
N ASP A 119 9.57 3.44 -2.12
CA ASP A 119 8.40 2.80 -2.71
C ASP A 119 7.96 1.59 -1.90
N VAL A 120 6.64 1.40 -1.77
CA VAL A 120 6.05 0.31 -1.03
C VAL A 120 4.96 -0.37 -1.85
N GLY A 121 5.25 -1.56 -2.35
CA GLY A 121 4.25 -2.46 -2.89
C GLY A 121 3.44 -3.08 -1.77
N THR A 122 2.11 -2.92 -1.82
CA THR A 122 1.20 -3.43 -0.80
C THR A 122 0.26 -4.47 -1.39
N SER A 123 0.18 -5.64 -0.79
CA SER A 123 -0.77 -6.71 -1.11
C SER A 123 -1.63 -7.04 0.11
N GLY A 124 -2.86 -7.53 -0.11
CA GLY A 124 -3.82 -7.86 0.95
C GLY A 124 -5.21 -7.25 0.74
N GLY A 125 -5.34 -6.29 -0.16
CA GLY A 125 -6.63 -5.70 -0.57
C GLY A 125 -7.49 -5.24 0.61
N ILE A 126 -8.79 -5.55 0.55
CA ILE A 126 -9.75 -5.17 1.59
C ILE A 126 -9.56 -5.94 2.90
N TRP A 127 -8.99 -7.14 2.82
CA TRP A 127 -8.76 -7.99 4.00
C TRP A 127 -7.56 -7.57 4.84
N GLY A 128 -6.73 -6.67 4.32
CA GLY A 128 -5.53 -6.19 5.01
C GLY A 128 -5.80 -5.48 6.33
N LEU A 129 -7.00 -4.88 6.51
CA LEU A 129 -7.38 -4.30 7.80
C LEU A 129 -7.40 -5.36 8.91
N GLN A 130 -7.94 -6.55 8.62
CA GLN A 130 -8.07 -7.64 9.59
C GLN A 130 -6.81 -8.51 9.64
N ASN A 131 -6.33 -8.94 8.46
CA ASN A 131 -5.29 -9.97 8.35
C ASN A 131 -3.87 -9.41 8.24
N GLY A 132 -3.72 -8.08 8.08
CA GLY A 132 -2.44 -7.45 7.75
C GLY A 132 -2.15 -7.46 6.25
N TYR A 133 -1.11 -6.72 5.89
CA TYR A 133 -0.67 -6.53 4.51
C TYR A 133 0.67 -7.21 4.27
N SER A 134 0.84 -7.80 3.09
CA SER A 134 2.18 -8.13 2.59
C SER A 134 2.80 -6.88 1.99
N LEU A 135 3.99 -6.49 2.50
CA LEU A 135 4.64 -5.22 2.21
C LEU A 135 6.06 -5.45 1.69
N MET A 136 6.31 -5.08 0.46
CA MET A 136 7.62 -5.13 -0.18
C MET A 136 8.09 -3.72 -0.49
N PHE A 137 9.19 -3.28 0.10
CA PHE A 137 9.61 -1.89 -0.02
C PHE A 137 11.05 -1.74 -0.47
N GLY A 138 11.29 -0.67 -1.24
CA GLY A 138 12.58 -0.28 -1.76
C GLY A 138 12.97 1.13 -1.32
N GLY A 139 14.24 1.33 -1.00
CA GLY A 139 14.77 2.61 -0.54
C GLY A 139 16.15 2.46 0.09
N SER A 140 16.68 3.54 0.66
CA SER A 140 17.91 3.46 1.46
C SER A 140 17.67 2.78 2.81
N ASP A 141 18.75 2.28 3.43
CA ASP A 141 18.67 1.65 4.76
C ASP A 141 18.18 2.64 5.83
N GLU A 142 18.55 3.93 5.71
CA GLU A 142 18.07 4.98 6.61
C GLU A 142 16.54 5.17 6.48
N ALA A 143 16.03 5.25 5.27
CA ALA A 143 14.60 5.36 5.01
C ALA A 143 13.84 4.10 5.51
N ALA A 144 14.41 2.91 5.27
CA ALA A 144 13.88 1.65 5.76
C ALA A 144 13.79 1.62 7.29
N ALA A 145 14.82 2.08 7.99
CA ALA A 145 14.83 2.15 9.45
C ALA A 145 13.74 3.08 9.99
N LEU A 146 13.50 4.23 9.34
CA LEU A 146 12.46 5.19 9.75
C LEU A 146 11.05 4.59 9.69
N ILE A 147 10.75 3.77 8.68
CA ILE A 147 9.38 3.28 8.46
C ILE A 147 9.12 1.88 9.06
N THR A 148 10.14 1.10 9.36
CA THR A 148 10.01 -0.27 9.87
C THR A 148 9.04 -0.42 11.04
N PRO A 149 8.96 0.49 12.04
CA PRO A 149 7.95 0.37 13.10
C PRO A 149 6.51 0.38 12.58
N ALA A 150 6.20 1.22 11.57
CA ALA A 150 4.88 1.25 10.94
C ALA A 150 4.63 0.01 10.06
N ILE A 151 5.64 -0.45 9.34
CA ILE A 151 5.58 -1.69 8.54
C ILE A 151 5.18 -2.88 9.42
N ARG A 152 5.80 -3.04 10.59
CA ARG A 152 5.50 -4.13 11.54
C ARG A 152 4.06 -4.12 12.04
N VAL A 153 3.45 -2.95 12.19
CA VAL A 153 2.04 -2.81 12.57
C VAL A 153 1.11 -3.15 11.41
N LEU A 154 1.49 -2.75 10.19
CA LEU A 154 0.69 -3.03 9.00
C LEU A 154 0.75 -4.50 8.59
N ALA A 155 1.83 -5.18 8.83
CA ALA A 155 2.04 -6.58 8.46
C ALA A 155 1.13 -7.55 9.23
N PRO A 156 1.00 -8.82 8.77
CA PRO A 156 0.24 -9.86 9.48
C PRO A 156 0.80 -10.15 10.87
N ALA A 157 2.12 -10.15 11.00
CA ALA A 157 2.84 -10.24 12.26
C ALA A 157 4.11 -9.36 12.20
N PRO A 158 4.70 -8.99 13.34
CA PRO A 158 5.84 -8.08 13.39
C PRO A 158 7.09 -8.54 12.61
N ASP A 159 7.20 -9.84 12.35
CA ASP A 159 8.32 -10.49 11.67
C ASP A 159 7.92 -11.26 10.40
N GLN A 160 6.68 -11.10 9.92
CA GLN A 160 6.14 -11.85 8.78
C GLN A 160 5.42 -10.93 7.78
N GLY A 161 5.50 -11.31 6.50
CA GLY A 161 4.75 -10.67 5.43
C GLY A 161 5.32 -9.33 4.95
N TRP A 162 6.55 -8.98 5.30
CA TRP A 162 7.19 -7.76 4.84
C TRP A 162 8.70 -7.92 4.63
N GLY A 163 9.28 -7.04 3.81
CA GLY A 163 10.73 -7.03 3.59
C GLY A 163 11.22 -5.78 2.87
N HIS A 164 12.40 -5.29 3.29
CA HIS A 164 13.20 -4.37 2.51
C HIS A 164 13.88 -5.16 1.40
N VAL A 165 13.40 -4.98 0.15
CA VAL A 165 13.75 -5.86 -0.97
C VAL A 165 14.86 -5.30 -1.87
N GLY A 166 15.33 -4.08 -1.57
CA GLY A 166 16.43 -3.47 -2.29
C GLY A 166 16.33 -1.95 -2.43
N PRO A 167 17.03 -1.34 -3.39
CA PRO A 167 17.00 0.10 -3.61
C PRO A 167 15.64 0.59 -4.11
N VAL A 168 15.48 1.91 -4.20
CA VAL A 168 14.25 2.53 -4.74
C VAL A 168 13.84 1.92 -6.08
N GLY A 169 12.54 1.63 -6.22
CA GLY A 169 11.93 0.96 -7.37
C GLY A 169 11.80 -0.55 -7.21
N SER A 170 12.57 -1.16 -6.30
CA SER A 170 12.53 -2.61 -6.09
C SER A 170 11.21 -3.09 -5.46
N GLY A 171 10.61 -2.30 -4.57
CA GLY A 171 9.31 -2.62 -3.97
C GLY A 171 8.20 -2.70 -5.02
N HIS A 172 8.07 -1.67 -5.85
CA HIS A 172 7.10 -1.65 -6.95
C HIS A 172 7.40 -2.70 -8.02
N TYR A 173 8.69 -2.97 -8.33
CA TYR A 173 9.05 -4.04 -9.25
C TYR A 173 8.61 -5.41 -8.75
N VAL A 174 8.92 -5.73 -7.48
CA VAL A 174 8.50 -7.00 -6.86
C VAL A 174 6.98 -7.10 -6.81
N LYS A 175 6.28 -6.00 -6.47
CA LYS A 175 4.81 -5.97 -6.49
C LYS A 175 4.25 -6.18 -7.90
N MET A 176 4.86 -5.60 -8.91
CA MET A 176 4.46 -5.80 -10.31
C MET A 176 4.57 -7.27 -10.71
N VAL A 177 5.68 -7.94 -10.36
CA VAL A 177 5.87 -9.38 -10.63
C VAL A 177 4.84 -10.22 -9.86
N HIS A 178 4.62 -9.90 -8.57
CA HIS A 178 3.57 -10.54 -7.76
C HIS A 178 2.20 -10.45 -8.43
N ASN A 179 1.81 -9.25 -8.90
CA ASN A 179 0.54 -9.07 -9.59
C ASN A 179 0.47 -9.89 -10.89
N GLY A 180 1.58 -9.96 -11.64
CA GLY A 180 1.65 -10.79 -12.85
C GLY A 180 1.40 -12.27 -12.56
N ILE A 181 1.97 -12.80 -11.48
CA ILE A 181 1.73 -14.17 -11.03
C ILE A 181 0.25 -14.36 -10.63
N GLU A 182 -0.29 -13.43 -9.83
CA GLU A 182 -1.69 -13.45 -9.39
C GLU A 182 -2.66 -13.52 -10.58
N TYR A 183 -2.48 -12.64 -11.57
CA TYR A 183 -3.32 -12.65 -12.78
C TYR A 183 -3.15 -13.92 -13.62
N GLY A 184 -1.92 -14.47 -13.70
CA GLY A 184 -1.67 -15.76 -14.36
C GLY A 184 -2.42 -16.92 -13.67
N MET A 185 -2.40 -16.96 -12.34
CA MET A 185 -3.14 -17.96 -11.56
C MET A 185 -4.66 -17.80 -11.75
N MET A 186 -5.18 -16.58 -11.69
CA MET A 186 -6.60 -16.30 -11.92
C MET A 186 -7.04 -16.71 -13.33
N GLN A 187 -6.21 -16.46 -14.35
CA GLN A 187 -6.49 -16.85 -15.73
C GLN A 187 -6.55 -18.38 -15.87
N ALA A 188 -5.59 -19.10 -15.29
CA ALA A 188 -5.58 -20.56 -15.33
C ALA A 188 -6.83 -21.17 -14.68
N LEU A 189 -7.27 -20.64 -13.52
CA LEU A 189 -8.50 -21.05 -12.86
C LEU A 189 -9.73 -20.76 -13.73
N ALA A 190 -9.80 -19.56 -14.31
CA ALA A 190 -10.93 -19.15 -15.16
C ALA A 190 -11.05 -20.04 -16.39
N GLU A 191 -9.96 -20.34 -17.10
CA GLU A 191 -9.94 -21.22 -18.26
C GLU A 191 -10.34 -22.66 -17.89
N GLY A 192 -9.82 -23.19 -16.78
CA GLY A 192 -10.19 -24.52 -16.30
C GLY A 192 -11.67 -24.66 -15.97
N LEU A 193 -12.24 -23.67 -15.27
CA LEU A 193 -13.67 -23.64 -14.96
C LEU A 193 -14.54 -23.49 -16.21
N ASP A 194 -14.08 -22.73 -17.21
CA ASP A 194 -14.80 -22.59 -18.48
C ASP A 194 -14.83 -23.90 -19.27
N LEU A 195 -13.73 -24.68 -19.26
CA LEU A 195 -13.69 -26.01 -19.85
C LEU A 195 -14.68 -26.95 -19.18
N LEU A 196 -14.75 -26.98 -17.86
CA LEU A 196 -15.73 -27.77 -17.11
C LEU A 196 -17.17 -27.38 -17.48
N ARG A 197 -17.44 -26.07 -17.54
CA ARG A 197 -18.75 -25.54 -17.93
C ARG A 197 -19.16 -25.91 -19.36
N ALA A 198 -18.18 -25.95 -20.26
CA ALA A 198 -18.40 -26.27 -21.67
C ALA A 198 -18.75 -27.73 -21.91
N LYS A 199 -18.39 -28.64 -20.98
CA LYS A 199 -18.64 -30.08 -21.09
C LYS A 199 -20.08 -30.44 -20.63
N LYS A 200 -21.04 -30.00 -21.39
CA LYS A 200 -22.47 -30.09 -21.07
C LYS A 200 -23.00 -31.53 -20.91
N GLU A 201 -22.38 -32.50 -21.61
CA GLU A 201 -22.81 -33.90 -21.56
C GLU A 201 -22.60 -34.55 -20.19
N PHE A 202 -21.79 -33.94 -19.32
CA PHE A 202 -21.55 -34.44 -17.96
C PHE A 202 -22.45 -33.80 -16.91
N ASP A 203 -23.16 -32.73 -17.24
CA ASP A 203 -24.04 -31.98 -16.33
C ASP A 203 -23.35 -31.66 -14.98
N LEU A 204 -22.12 -31.11 -15.06
CA LEU A 204 -21.25 -30.92 -13.90
C LEU A 204 -21.76 -29.80 -12.99
N ASP A 205 -21.87 -30.09 -11.70
CA ASP A 205 -22.08 -29.07 -10.67
C ASP A 205 -20.74 -28.38 -10.33
N LEU A 206 -20.51 -27.19 -10.91
CA LEU A 206 -19.29 -26.44 -10.71
C LEU A 206 -19.14 -25.95 -9.26
N ALA A 207 -20.24 -25.68 -8.56
CA ALA A 207 -20.17 -25.24 -7.17
C ALA A 207 -19.67 -26.39 -6.28
N GLN A 208 -20.20 -27.62 -6.50
CA GLN A 208 -19.72 -28.79 -5.79
C GLN A 208 -18.26 -29.10 -6.10
N ILE A 209 -17.83 -28.99 -7.36
CA ILE A 209 -16.46 -29.28 -7.79
C ILE A 209 -15.49 -28.29 -7.16
N THR A 210 -15.79 -26.99 -7.22
CA THR A 210 -14.92 -25.96 -6.64
C THR A 210 -14.86 -26.05 -5.12
N GLU A 211 -15.97 -26.33 -4.45
CA GLU A 211 -15.96 -26.56 -3.00
C GLU A 211 -15.13 -27.79 -2.61
N MET A 212 -15.23 -28.87 -3.38
CA MET A 212 -14.42 -30.08 -3.16
C MET A 212 -12.92 -29.77 -3.29
N TRP A 213 -12.53 -28.92 -4.26
CA TRP A 213 -11.12 -28.55 -4.47
C TRP A 213 -10.53 -27.65 -3.36
N ARG A 214 -11.36 -27.03 -2.54
CA ARG A 214 -10.87 -26.27 -1.37
C ARG A 214 -10.19 -27.14 -0.33
N TYR A 215 -10.42 -28.46 -0.35
CA TYR A 215 -9.92 -29.39 0.66
C TYR A 215 -9.07 -30.50 0.01
N GLY A 216 -7.76 -30.45 0.28
CA GLY A 216 -6.85 -31.52 -0.13
C GLY A 216 -6.46 -31.56 -1.62
N SER A 217 -6.94 -30.62 -2.43
CA SER A 217 -6.52 -30.50 -3.82
C SER A 217 -5.24 -29.66 -3.94
N VAL A 218 -4.42 -29.94 -4.96
CA VAL A 218 -3.27 -29.08 -5.32
C VAL A 218 -3.75 -27.74 -5.90
N VAL A 219 -4.92 -27.71 -6.56
CA VAL A 219 -5.58 -26.50 -7.06
C VAL A 219 -6.46 -25.91 -5.96
N GLN A 220 -5.81 -25.39 -4.91
CA GLN A 220 -6.47 -24.78 -3.76
C GLN A 220 -6.35 -23.26 -3.86
N SER A 221 -7.47 -22.52 -3.84
CA SER A 221 -7.46 -21.05 -3.83
C SER A 221 -8.48 -20.50 -2.82
#